data_e441ad52bff2edabcbec1b79e24af765
#
_entry.id   e441ad52bff2edabcbec1b79e24af765
#
_cell.length_a   1.000
_cell.length_b   1.000
_cell.length_c   1.000
_cell.angle_alpha   90.00
_cell.angle_beta   90.00
_cell.angle_gamma   90.00
#
_symmetry.space_group_name_H-M   'P 1'
#
loop_
_entity.id
_entity.type
_entity.pdbx_description
1 polymer ?
#
loop_
_entity_poly.entity_id
_entity_poly.type
_entity_poly.pdbx_seq_one_letter_code
_entity_poly.pdbx_strand_id
1 'polypeptide(L)'
;MASTAQSPAATLRAVWLAQAQASPWITFSLAAATVVVLLLLVAGGVNAFNNESSNVRYAMLGGSAGFVATAVGAFLAIGLRDISTRTQDSMLGFAAGMMLAASAFSLILPGLEAGRELFGNGPAAALTVVVGLGLGVLLMLGLDHFTPHEHQSTGPRGPEFARLNRVWLFVLAIALHNIPEGMAIGVS
;
A
#
# COMPACT_ATOMS: atom_id res chain seq x y z
N MET A 1 -27.92 -13.41 31.65
CA MET A 1 -27.89 -12.36 30.67
C MET A 1 -26.81 -12.74 29.66
N ALA A 2 -27.21 -13.23 28.48
CA ALA A 2 -26.29 -13.61 27.41
C ALA A 2 -25.77 -12.34 26.72
N SER A 3 -24.48 -12.04 26.87
CA SER A 3 -23.81 -11.00 26.10
C SER A 3 -23.79 -11.46 24.64
N THR A 4 -24.60 -10.87 23.80
CA THR A 4 -24.52 -11.01 22.34
C THR A 4 -23.17 -10.46 21.89
N ALA A 5 -22.18 -11.34 21.72
CA ALA A 5 -20.91 -11.00 21.12
C ALA A 5 -21.18 -10.53 19.69
N GLN A 6 -21.07 -9.23 19.45
CA GLN A 6 -21.15 -8.67 18.09
C GLN A 6 -20.06 -9.28 17.23
N SER A 7 -20.39 -9.65 16.00
CA SER A 7 -19.40 -10.19 15.07
C SER A 7 -18.28 -9.16 14.81
N PRO A 8 -17.02 -9.58 14.62
CA PRO A 8 -15.90 -8.68 14.36
C PRO A 8 -16.16 -7.72 13.20
N ALA A 9 -16.88 -8.17 12.17
CA ALA A 9 -17.26 -7.36 11.00
C ALA A 9 -18.27 -6.24 11.35
N ALA A 10 -19.20 -6.49 12.25
CA ALA A 10 -20.16 -5.46 12.71
C ALA A 10 -19.46 -4.36 13.53
N THR A 11 -18.48 -4.75 14.34
CA THR A 11 -17.65 -3.82 15.12
C THR A 11 -16.76 -2.96 14.21
N LEU A 12 -16.11 -3.54 13.20
CA LEU A 12 -15.33 -2.84 12.19
C LEU A 12 -16.15 -1.77 11.46
N ARG A 13 -17.35 -2.17 10.97
CA ARG A 13 -18.23 -1.26 10.25
C ARG A 13 -18.67 -0.08 11.13
N ALA A 14 -19.02 -0.32 12.39
CA ALA A 14 -19.44 0.74 13.31
C ALA A 14 -18.31 1.75 13.57
N VAL A 15 -17.08 1.28 13.76
CA VAL A 15 -15.91 2.12 13.99
C VAL A 15 -15.55 2.92 12.75
N TRP A 16 -15.58 2.32 11.57
CA TRP A 16 -15.34 3.03 10.30
C TRP A 16 -16.37 4.14 10.06
N LEU A 17 -17.64 3.88 10.35
CA LEU A 17 -18.69 4.90 10.23
C LEU A 17 -18.49 6.04 11.24
N ALA A 18 -18.14 5.74 12.48
CA ALA A 18 -17.83 6.74 13.48
C ALA A 18 -16.61 7.60 13.09
N GLN A 19 -15.55 6.98 12.56
CA GLN A 19 -14.36 7.67 12.07
C GLN A 19 -14.68 8.56 10.86
N ALA A 20 -15.49 8.05 9.94
CA ALA A 20 -15.93 8.81 8.76
C ALA A 20 -16.71 10.07 9.15
N GLN A 21 -17.54 10.00 10.19
CA GLN A 21 -18.29 11.15 10.72
C GLN A 21 -17.38 12.12 11.48
N ALA A 22 -16.38 11.60 12.20
CA ALA A 22 -15.42 12.43 12.94
C ALA A 22 -14.47 13.22 12.04
N SER A 23 -14.15 12.68 10.85
CA SER A 23 -13.16 13.28 9.94
C SER A 23 -13.67 13.33 8.49
N PRO A 24 -14.69 14.15 8.17
CA PRO A 24 -15.36 14.13 6.86
C PRO A 24 -14.43 14.48 5.69
N TRP A 25 -13.50 15.40 5.88
CA TRP A 25 -12.55 15.79 4.83
C TRP A 25 -11.56 14.67 4.48
N ILE A 26 -11.06 13.96 5.49
CA ILE A 26 -10.17 12.81 5.27
C ILE A 26 -10.94 11.68 4.61
N THR A 27 -12.18 11.43 5.02
CA THR A 27 -13.07 10.44 4.39
C THR A 27 -13.31 10.75 2.91
N PHE A 28 -13.61 12.00 2.61
CA PHE A 28 -13.84 12.43 1.22
C PHE A 28 -12.57 12.30 0.37
N SER A 29 -11.42 12.76 0.88
CA SER A 29 -10.15 12.65 0.14
C SER A 29 -9.73 11.20 -0.08
N LEU A 30 -9.90 10.33 0.93
CA LEU A 30 -9.63 8.89 0.80
C LEU A 30 -10.59 8.24 -0.21
N ALA A 31 -11.89 8.52 -0.14
CA ALA A 31 -12.87 7.99 -1.07
C ALA A 31 -12.57 8.45 -2.51
N ALA A 32 -12.28 9.73 -2.71
CA ALA A 32 -11.92 10.28 -4.02
C ALA A 32 -10.63 9.63 -4.56
N ALA A 33 -9.56 9.55 -3.75
CA ALA A 33 -8.32 8.92 -4.15
C ALA A 33 -8.52 7.43 -4.49
N THR A 34 -9.29 6.70 -3.67
CA THR A 34 -9.62 5.29 -3.92
C THR A 34 -10.38 5.11 -5.23
N VAL A 35 -11.40 5.94 -5.49
CA VAL A 35 -12.18 5.88 -6.74
C VAL A 35 -11.28 6.16 -7.94
N VAL A 36 -10.43 7.18 -7.89
CA VAL A 36 -9.50 7.50 -8.99
C VAL A 36 -8.54 6.34 -9.23
N VAL A 37 -7.93 5.78 -8.18
CA VAL A 37 -7.01 4.64 -8.30
C VAL A 37 -7.73 3.43 -8.89
N LEU A 38 -8.95 3.10 -8.42
CA LEU A 38 -9.72 1.98 -8.97
C LEU A 38 -10.08 2.20 -10.45
N LEU A 39 -10.46 3.40 -10.85
CA LEU A 39 -10.74 3.73 -12.25
C LEU A 39 -9.49 3.56 -13.12
N LEU A 40 -8.34 4.02 -12.65
CA LEU A 40 -7.06 3.87 -13.36
C LEU A 40 -6.65 2.39 -13.46
N LEU A 41 -6.84 1.60 -12.40
CA LEU A 41 -6.56 0.17 -12.41
C LEU A 41 -7.47 -0.58 -13.37
N VAL A 42 -8.78 -0.26 -13.37
CA VAL A 42 -9.74 -0.88 -14.29
C VAL A 42 -9.42 -0.50 -15.74
N ALA A 43 -9.16 0.79 -16.00
CA ALA A 43 -8.80 1.27 -17.33
C ALA A 43 -7.47 0.64 -17.82
N GLY A 44 -6.45 0.56 -16.95
CA GLY A 44 -5.19 -0.10 -17.24
C GLY A 44 -5.37 -1.60 -17.49
N GLY A 45 -6.14 -2.29 -16.64
CA GLY A 45 -6.47 -3.71 -16.80
C GLY A 45 -7.20 -4.01 -18.11
N VAL A 46 -8.25 -3.26 -18.42
CA VAL A 46 -9.02 -3.41 -19.68
C VAL A 46 -8.11 -3.19 -20.89
N ASN A 47 -7.24 -2.18 -20.84
CA ASN A 47 -6.30 -1.90 -21.93
C ASN A 47 -5.26 -3.02 -22.08
N ALA A 48 -4.77 -3.57 -20.99
CA ALA A 48 -3.81 -4.67 -20.98
C ALA A 48 -4.42 -5.99 -21.51
N PHE A 49 -5.69 -6.26 -21.23
CA PHE A 49 -6.39 -7.44 -21.75
C PHE A 49 -6.79 -7.32 -23.22
N ASN A 50 -7.12 -6.11 -23.68
CA ASN A 50 -7.53 -5.87 -25.07
C ASN A 50 -6.34 -5.82 -26.05
N ASN A 51 -5.16 -5.44 -25.58
CA ASN A 51 -3.92 -5.55 -26.35
C ASN A 51 -3.26 -6.85 -25.93
N GLU A 52 -3.06 -7.82 -26.81
CA GLU A 52 -2.32 -9.10 -26.56
C GLU A 52 -0.87 -8.84 -26.06
N SER A 53 -0.69 -7.92 -25.14
CA SER A 53 0.58 -7.39 -24.73
C SER A 53 1.27 -8.35 -23.77
N SER A 54 2.53 -8.64 -24.05
CA SER A 54 3.47 -9.34 -23.15
C SER A 54 3.53 -8.73 -21.75
N ASN A 55 3.08 -7.48 -21.58
CA ASN A 55 3.13 -6.72 -20.33
C ASN A 55 2.33 -7.37 -19.18
N VAL A 56 1.13 -7.90 -19.45
CA VAL A 56 0.35 -8.62 -18.41
C VAL A 56 1.09 -9.87 -17.94
N ARG A 57 1.73 -10.58 -18.85
CA ARG A 57 2.53 -11.77 -18.51
C ARG A 57 3.75 -11.40 -17.68
N TYR A 58 4.45 -10.32 -18.02
CA TYR A 58 5.57 -9.82 -17.23
C TYR A 58 5.14 -9.30 -15.85
N ALA A 59 4.03 -8.59 -15.76
CA ALA A 59 3.45 -8.17 -14.48
C ALA A 59 3.10 -9.36 -13.57
N MET A 60 2.51 -10.43 -14.13
CA MET A 60 2.23 -11.67 -13.39
C MET A 60 3.51 -12.38 -12.94
N LEU A 61 4.53 -12.45 -13.78
CA LEU A 61 5.83 -13.03 -13.43
C LEU A 61 6.52 -12.22 -12.33
N GLY A 62 6.55 -10.88 -12.45
CA GLY A 62 7.09 -9.99 -11.42
C GLY A 62 6.36 -10.13 -10.09
N GLY A 63 5.02 -10.10 -10.11
CA GLY A 63 4.19 -10.26 -8.91
C GLY A 63 4.39 -11.63 -8.24
N SER A 64 4.47 -12.72 -9.02
CA SER A 64 4.73 -14.06 -8.47
C SER A 64 6.14 -14.19 -7.90
N ALA A 65 7.14 -13.59 -8.54
CA ALA A 65 8.52 -13.54 -8.01
C ALA A 65 8.59 -12.75 -6.70
N GLY A 66 7.90 -11.61 -6.62
CA GLY A 66 7.79 -10.82 -5.39
C GLY A 66 7.11 -11.61 -4.24
N PHE A 67 6.03 -12.31 -4.54
CA PHE A 67 5.35 -13.19 -3.58
C PHE A 67 6.30 -14.28 -3.02
N VAL A 68 7.02 -14.98 -3.91
CA VAL A 68 7.99 -16.01 -3.51
C VAL A 68 9.11 -15.41 -2.69
N ALA A 69 9.66 -14.25 -3.09
CA ALA A 69 10.72 -13.57 -2.36
C ALA A 69 10.26 -13.16 -0.95
N THR A 70 9.03 -12.65 -0.80
CA THR A 70 8.44 -12.31 0.50
C THR A 70 8.27 -13.55 1.39
N ALA A 71 7.79 -14.66 0.82
CA ALA A 71 7.65 -15.91 1.55
C ALA A 71 9.01 -16.45 2.03
N VAL A 72 10.03 -16.42 1.18
CA VAL A 72 11.41 -16.80 1.52
C VAL A 72 11.95 -15.88 2.62
N GLY A 73 11.75 -14.57 2.51
CA GLY A 73 12.14 -13.61 3.54
C GLY A 73 11.49 -13.88 4.89
N ALA A 74 10.21 -14.22 4.91
CA ALA A 74 9.48 -14.60 6.12
C ALA A 74 10.06 -15.87 6.76
N PHE A 75 10.42 -16.87 5.97
CA PHE A 75 11.09 -18.09 6.45
C PHE A 75 12.48 -17.78 7.05
N LEU A 76 13.27 -16.97 6.38
CA LEU A 76 14.59 -16.55 6.87
C LEU A 76 14.49 -15.76 8.18
N ALA A 77 13.45 -14.94 8.35
CA ALA A 77 13.21 -14.17 9.56
C ALA A 77 13.01 -15.05 10.80
N ILE A 78 12.53 -16.30 10.65
CA ILE A 78 12.40 -17.26 11.76
C ILE A 78 13.76 -17.59 12.36
N GLY A 79 14.80 -17.67 11.51
CA GLY A 79 16.18 -17.94 11.95
C GLY A 79 16.91 -16.70 12.50
N LEU A 80 16.36 -15.50 12.31
CA LEU A 80 16.99 -14.23 12.68
C LEU A 80 16.44 -13.63 13.99
N ARG A 81 15.88 -14.46 14.88
CA ARG A 81 15.20 -13.99 16.11
C ARG A 81 16.11 -13.27 17.10
N ASP A 82 17.38 -13.60 17.15
CA ASP A 82 18.34 -13.10 18.15
C ASP A 82 19.44 -12.20 17.54
N ILE A 83 19.11 -11.48 16.46
CA ILE A 83 20.04 -10.52 15.86
C ILE A 83 20.19 -9.26 16.70
N SER A 84 21.39 -8.66 16.68
CA SER A 84 21.64 -7.41 17.38
C SER A 84 20.80 -6.25 16.81
N THR A 85 20.44 -5.27 17.65
CA THR A 85 19.70 -4.05 17.24
C THR A 85 20.42 -3.33 16.10
N ARG A 86 21.76 -3.28 16.15
CA ARG A 86 22.56 -2.66 15.09
C ARG A 86 22.39 -3.37 13.74
N THR A 87 22.30 -4.70 13.73
CA THR A 87 22.06 -5.48 12.51
C THR A 87 20.64 -5.23 12.00
N GLN A 88 19.66 -5.19 12.91
CA GLN A 88 18.28 -4.86 12.59
C GLN A 88 18.16 -3.50 11.91
N ASP A 89 18.75 -2.46 12.50
CA ASP A 89 18.74 -1.10 11.96
C ASP A 89 19.41 -1.02 10.58
N SER A 90 20.52 -1.76 10.41
CA SER A 90 21.21 -1.82 9.12
C SER A 90 20.35 -2.51 8.04
N MET A 91 19.64 -3.58 8.38
CA MET A 91 18.73 -4.27 7.45
C MET A 91 17.53 -3.39 7.10
N LEU A 92 16.96 -2.66 8.06
CA LEU A 92 15.88 -1.72 7.82
C LEU A 92 16.32 -0.55 6.93
N GLY A 93 17.50 0.01 7.19
CA GLY A 93 18.08 1.06 6.36
C GLY A 93 18.36 0.59 4.93
N PHE A 94 18.86 -0.64 4.76
CA PHE A 94 19.05 -1.24 3.44
C PHE A 94 17.72 -1.43 2.70
N ALA A 95 16.70 -1.97 3.37
CA ALA A 95 15.36 -2.13 2.80
C ALA A 95 14.75 -0.80 2.38
N ALA A 96 14.85 0.24 3.22
CA ALA A 96 14.38 1.58 2.90
C ALA A 96 15.11 2.18 1.67
N GLY A 97 16.44 1.98 1.59
CA GLY A 97 17.23 2.39 0.43
C GLY A 97 16.80 1.70 -0.87
N MET A 98 16.53 0.39 -0.79
CA MET A 98 16.02 -0.37 -1.94
C MET A 98 14.64 0.11 -2.39
N MET A 99 13.71 0.40 -1.45
CA MET A 99 12.39 0.95 -1.78
C MET A 99 12.49 2.31 -2.46
N LEU A 100 13.36 3.21 -1.97
CA LEU A 100 13.62 4.51 -2.60
C LEU A 100 14.19 4.35 -4.01
N ALA A 101 15.16 3.47 -4.20
CA ALA A 101 15.76 3.20 -5.51
C ALA A 101 14.70 2.60 -6.47
N ALA A 102 13.92 1.63 -6.03
CA ALA A 102 12.84 1.05 -6.84
C ALA A 102 11.81 2.12 -7.22
N SER A 103 11.38 2.96 -6.29
CA SER A 103 10.45 4.05 -6.59
C SER A 103 11.01 5.03 -7.62
N ALA A 104 12.29 5.42 -7.49
CA ALA A 104 12.90 6.36 -8.41
C ALA A 104 13.10 5.76 -9.82
N PHE A 105 13.71 4.57 -9.91
CA PHE A 105 14.16 4.00 -11.18
C PHE A 105 13.09 3.14 -11.88
N SER A 106 12.21 2.47 -11.12
CA SER A 106 11.19 1.58 -11.70
C SER A 106 9.82 2.23 -11.85
N LEU A 107 9.55 3.36 -11.18
CA LEU A 107 8.24 4.02 -11.25
C LEU A 107 8.34 5.47 -11.73
N ILE A 108 9.13 6.33 -11.07
CA ILE A 108 9.16 7.76 -11.38
C ILE A 108 9.77 8.01 -12.76
N LEU A 109 10.92 7.44 -13.06
CA LEU A 109 11.57 7.65 -14.35
C LEU A 109 10.77 7.10 -15.52
N PRO A 110 10.29 5.82 -15.51
CA PRO A 110 9.41 5.33 -16.56
C PRO A 110 8.08 6.08 -16.65
N GLY A 111 7.53 6.52 -15.53
CA GLY A 111 6.33 7.35 -15.49
C GLY A 111 6.51 8.70 -16.18
N LEU A 112 7.67 9.33 -16.02
CA LEU A 112 8.02 10.57 -16.72
C LEU A 112 8.21 10.33 -18.22
N GLU A 113 8.82 9.23 -18.62
CA GLU A 113 9.01 8.86 -20.03
C GLU A 113 7.66 8.61 -20.70
N ALA A 114 6.82 7.76 -20.12
CA ALA A 114 5.46 7.51 -20.60
C ALA A 114 4.62 8.79 -20.66
N GLY A 115 4.73 9.66 -19.66
CA GLY A 115 4.06 10.96 -19.67
C GLY A 115 4.54 11.88 -20.79
N ARG A 116 5.84 11.87 -21.11
CA ARG A 116 6.37 12.64 -22.25
C ARG A 116 5.88 12.12 -23.59
N GLU A 117 5.78 10.80 -23.74
CA GLU A 117 5.22 10.18 -24.95
C GLU A 117 3.74 10.56 -25.14
N LEU A 118 2.95 10.54 -24.06
CA LEU A 118 1.52 10.86 -24.11
C LEU A 118 1.22 12.34 -24.35
N PHE A 119 1.94 13.24 -23.69
CA PHE A 119 1.64 14.68 -23.70
C PHE A 119 2.57 15.51 -24.62
N GLY A 120 3.63 14.92 -25.12
CA GLY A 120 4.59 15.60 -25.98
C GLY A 120 5.43 16.68 -25.28
N ASN A 121 5.33 16.84 -23.96
CA ASN A 121 6.08 17.83 -23.19
C ASN A 121 6.45 17.36 -21.78
N GLY A 122 7.59 17.86 -21.28
CA GLY A 122 8.12 17.51 -19.97
C GLY A 122 7.29 18.03 -18.77
N PRO A 123 6.79 19.27 -18.79
CA PRO A 123 5.98 19.80 -17.68
C PRO A 123 4.69 19.04 -17.41
N ALA A 124 3.96 18.62 -18.46
CA ALA A 124 2.75 17.83 -18.28
C ALA A 124 3.06 16.42 -17.75
N ALA A 125 4.12 15.78 -18.26
CA ALA A 125 4.61 14.51 -17.74
C ALA A 125 4.97 14.61 -16.24
N ALA A 126 5.72 15.64 -15.84
CA ALA A 126 6.10 15.87 -14.46
C ALA A 126 4.86 16.09 -13.57
N LEU A 127 3.90 16.89 -14.03
CA LEU A 127 2.65 17.13 -13.30
C LEU A 127 1.87 15.83 -13.07
N THR A 128 1.78 14.96 -14.08
CA THR A 128 1.11 13.66 -13.97
C THR A 128 1.74 12.79 -12.89
N VAL A 129 3.07 12.71 -12.87
CA VAL A 129 3.80 11.94 -11.84
C VAL A 129 3.60 12.55 -10.46
N VAL A 130 3.66 13.89 -10.32
CA VAL A 130 3.43 14.58 -9.05
C VAL A 130 2.00 14.34 -8.53
N VAL A 131 1.00 14.42 -9.41
CA VAL A 131 -0.39 14.10 -9.05
C VAL A 131 -0.53 12.65 -8.61
N GLY A 132 0.08 11.72 -9.33
CA GLY A 132 0.10 10.29 -8.96
C GLY A 132 0.73 10.05 -7.59
N LEU A 133 1.88 10.67 -7.30
CA LEU A 133 2.53 10.63 -6.00
C LEU A 133 1.63 11.22 -4.90
N GLY A 134 1.01 12.36 -5.17
CA GLY A 134 0.07 13.00 -4.25
C GLY A 134 -1.14 12.11 -3.92
N LEU A 135 -1.72 11.46 -4.92
CA LEU A 135 -2.80 10.48 -4.74
C LEU A 135 -2.35 9.27 -3.90
N GLY A 136 -1.15 8.76 -4.14
CA GLY A 136 -0.55 7.67 -3.34
C GLY A 136 -0.37 8.07 -1.87
N VAL A 137 0.14 9.27 -1.61
CA VAL A 137 0.29 9.82 -0.25
C VAL A 137 -1.07 9.97 0.42
N LEU A 138 -2.07 10.53 -0.26
CA LEU A 138 -3.42 10.69 0.29
C LEU A 138 -4.07 9.34 0.59
N LEU A 139 -3.89 8.36 -0.29
CA LEU A 139 -4.37 7.00 -0.09
C LEU A 139 -3.75 6.37 1.15
N MET A 140 -2.43 6.44 1.30
CA MET A 140 -1.71 5.85 2.43
C MET A 140 -2.04 6.55 3.75
N LEU A 141 -2.07 7.88 3.79
CA LEU A 141 -2.48 8.63 4.99
C LEU A 141 -3.93 8.35 5.36
N GLY A 142 -4.81 8.21 4.36
CA GLY A 142 -6.19 7.85 4.60
C GLY A 142 -6.31 6.45 5.19
N LEU A 143 -5.65 5.46 4.61
CA LEU A 143 -5.64 4.08 5.12
C LEU A 143 -5.06 4.02 6.53
N ASP A 144 -3.95 4.73 6.80
CA ASP A 144 -3.36 4.84 8.14
C ASP A 144 -4.35 5.42 9.16
N HIS A 145 -5.08 6.46 8.79
CA HIS A 145 -6.05 7.12 9.66
C HIS A 145 -7.29 6.26 9.96
N PHE A 146 -7.76 5.50 8.98
CA PHE A 146 -8.99 4.70 9.09
C PHE A 146 -8.77 3.27 9.59
N THR A 147 -7.52 2.80 9.59
CA THR A 147 -7.22 1.42 9.97
C THR A 147 -6.54 1.37 11.33
N PRO A 148 -7.08 0.59 12.26
CA PRO A 148 -6.43 0.39 13.56
C PRO A 148 -5.16 -0.45 13.37
N HIS A 149 -4.03 0.09 13.78
CA HIS A 149 -2.75 -0.60 13.74
C HIS A 149 -1.81 -0.09 14.83
N GLU A 150 -0.79 -0.86 15.17
CA GLU A 150 0.18 -0.52 16.20
C GLU A 150 1.58 -0.43 15.57
N HIS A 151 2.23 0.70 15.73
CA HIS A 151 3.65 0.87 15.41
C HIS A 151 4.51 0.57 16.64
N GLN A 152 5.58 -0.18 16.47
CA GLN A 152 6.49 -0.54 17.57
C GLN A 152 7.12 0.68 18.26
N SER A 153 7.33 1.78 17.54
CA SER A 153 8.00 2.98 18.05
C SER A 153 7.05 4.07 18.54
N THR A 154 5.83 4.17 17.98
CA THR A 154 4.87 5.27 18.27
C THR A 154 3.57 4.80 18.93
N GLY A 155 3.41 3.49 19.14
CA GLY A 155 2.22 2.91 19.75
C GLY A 155 1.01 2.79 18.79
N PRO A 156 -0.18 2.55 19.36
CA PRO A 156 -1.39 2.34 18.58
C PRO A 156 -1.83 3.61 17.86
N ARG A 157 -2.24 3.48 16.60
CA ARG A 157 -2.82 4.52 15.75
C ARG A 157 -4.13 4.06 15.11
N GLY A 158 -4.92 5.02 14.66
CA GLY A 158 -6.24 4.76 14.11
C GLY A 158 -7.32 4.60 15.18
N PRO A 159 -8.53 4.16 14.81
CA PRO A 159 -9.65 3.97 15.74
C PRO A 159 -9.32 2.92 16.80
N GLU A 160 -9.64 3.19 18.08
CA GLU A 160 -9.42 2.24 19.16
C GLU A 160 -10.30 1.00 19.00
N PHE A 161 -9.65 -0.13 18.81
CA PHE A 161 -10.28 -1.45 18.88
C PHE A 161 -9.91 -2.12 20.21
N ALA A 162 -10.70 -1.90 21.23
CA ALA A 162 -10.52 -2.49 22.55
C ALA A 162 -10.55 -4.02 22.59
N ARG A 163 -10.78 -4.69 21.46
CA ARG A 163 -10.95 -6.15 21.34
C ARG A 163 -10.13 -6.84 20.26
N LEU A 164 -9.35 -6.12 19.44
CA LEU A 164 -8.46 -6.76 18.50
C LEU A 164 -7.15 -7.14 19.18
N ASN A 165 -6.80 -8.41 19.06
CA ASN A 165 -5.51 -8.91 19.53
C ASN A 165 -4.38 -8.18 18.79
N ARG A 166 -3.29 -7.83 19.47
CA ARG A 166 -2.08 -7.17 18.91
C ARG A 166 -1.59 -7.83 17.63
N VAL A 167 -1.71 -9.16 17.51
CA VAL A 167 -1.35 -9.91 16.31
C VAL A 167 -2.19 -9.48 15.09
N TRP A 168 -3.49 -9.27 15.25
CA TRP A 168 -4.36 -8.83 14.15
C TRP A 168 -4.07 -7.41 13.71
N LEU A 169 -3.75 -6.51 14.65
CA LEU A 169 -3.33 -5.15 14.32
C LEU A 169 -2.04 -5.14 13.51
N PHE A 170 -1.09 -6.01 13.86
CA PHE A 170 0.16 -6.16 13.13
C PHE A 170 -0.06 -6.74 11.73
N VAL A 171 -0.87 -7.79 11.60
CA VAL A 171 -1.23 -8.38 10.27
C VAL A 171 -1.90 -7.34 9.39
N LEU A 172 -2.80 -6.54 9.94
CA LEU A 172 -3.49 -5.49 9.21
C LEU A 172 -2.53 -4.39 8.72
N ALA A 173 -1.58 -3.98 9.57
CA ALA A 173 -0.54 -3.03 9.19
C ALA A 173 0.30 -3.54 8.02
N ILE A 174 0.78 -4.78 8.08
CA ILE A 174 1.56 -5.38 6.98
C ILE A 174 0.72 -5.49 5.70
N ALA A 175 -0.54 -5.94 5.81
CA ALA A 175 -1.41 -6.07 4.65
C ALA A 175 -1.63 -4.73 3.94
N LEU A 176 -1.80 -3.64 4.70
CA LEU A 176 -1.94 -2.29 4.15
C LEU A 176 -0.69 -1.80 3.43
N HIS A 177 0.49 -2.08 3.97
CA HIS A 177 1.75 -1.73 3.30
C HIS A 177 1.97 -2.53 2.01
N ASN A 178 1.59 -3.80 2.00
CA ASN A 178 1.77 -4.68 0.83
C ASN A 178 0.84 -4.34 -0.35
N ILE A 179 -0.27 -3.63 -0.14
CA ILE A 179 -1.17 -3.24 -1.24
C ILE A 179 -0.47 -2.30 -2.25
N PRO A 180 0.10 -1.15 -1.84
CA PRO A 180 0.83 -0.28 -2.77
C PRO A 180 2.05 -0.94 -3.40
N GLU A 181 2.76 -1.78 -2.64
CA GLU A 181 3.94 -2.51 -3.14
C GLU A 181 3.55 -3.50 -4.24
N GLY A 182 2.48 -4.27 -4.04
CA GLY A 182 1.96 -5.19 -5.05
C GLY A 182 1.50 -4.47 -6.31
N MET A 183 0.87 -3.30 -6.17
CA MET A 183 0.49 -2.45 -7.30
C MET A 183 1.73 -1.94 -8.06
N ALA A 184 2.79 -1.53 -7.35
CA ALA A 184 4.03 -1.06 -7.95
C ALA A 184 4.73 -2.15 -8.79
N ILE A 185 4.80 -3.39 -8.29
CA ILE A 185 5.36 -4.53 -9.02
C ILE A 185 4.57 -4.84 -10.30
N GLY A 186 3.25 -4.63 -10.28
CA GLY A 186 2.39 -4.91 -11.43
C GLY A 186 2.50 -3.90 -12.58
N VAL A 187 3.11 -2.73 -12.36
CA VAL A 187 3.22 -1.65 -13.36
C VAL A 187 4.66 -1.33 -13.75
N SER A 188 5.66 -1.91 -13.07
CA SER A 188 7.10 -1.75 -13.34
C SER A 188 7.65 -2.75 -14.42
#